data_d2a6473313c3f96f8cebb575fdde4a0e
#
_entry.id   d2a6473313c3f96f8cebb575fdde4a0e
#
_cell.length_a   1.000
_cell.length_b   1.000
_cell.length_c   1.000
_cell.angle_alpha   90.00
_cell.angle_beta   90.00
_cell.angle_gamma   90.00
#
_symmetry.space_group_name_H-M   'P 1'
#
loop_
_entity.id
_entity.type
_entity.pdbx_description
1 polymer ?
#
loop_
_entity_poly.entity_id
_entity_poly.type
_entity_poly.pdbx_seq_one_letter_code
_entity_poly.pdbx_strand_id
1 'polypeptide(L)'
;MQTTQMEYHNPVLLMPTVDGLAIKPDGVYVDVTFGGGGHAREILKRLGPKGKLIAFDQDKDALENTIDDSRFVLVNENFRFLKRFLRFHGHKEVDGILGDFGVSSHQFDVAERGFSTRFEAELDMRMDQGSAFSAYDVVNNYDESQLASVLFQYGELRASKAMARVICEAREKEPIKTSEQLKETMGRFLPKHREHKILAQIYQAIRIEVNQELEVIKEFLQQALEVLKPDGRLSLISYHSLEDRLVKRFMRNGMFEGEPEKDMFGRVEVPMKPVGKFIIPDAAEIKENNRARSAKLRVAKKL
;
A
#
# COMPACT_ATOMS: atom_id res chain seq x y z
N MET A 1 6.50 35.29 7.65
CA MET A 1 6.53 34.08 6.84
C MET A 1 5.35 33.24 7.26
N GLN A 2 4.29 33.21 6.46
CA GLN A 2 3.14 32.34 6.71
C GLN A 2 3.55 30.94 6.30
N THR A 3 3.71 30.04 7.27
CA THR A 3 3.78 28.62 7.04
C THR A 3 2.43 28.19 6.49
N THR A 4 2.37 27.93 5.20
CA THR A 4 1.25 27.25 4.56
C THR A 4 1.15 25.86 5.24
N GLN A 5 0.23 25.72 6.20
CA GLN A 5 -0.19 24.41 6.65
C GLN A 5 -0.75 23.71 5.41
N MET A 6 -0.04 22.70 4.89
CA MET A 6 -0.61 21.77 3.93
C MET A 6 -1.85 21.17 4.60
N GLU A 7 -3.03 21.38 4.01
CA GLU A 7 -4.25 20.71 4.42
C GLU A 7 -4.06 19.20 4.18
N TYR A 8 -3.64 18.50 5.22
CA TYR A 8 -3.60 17.04 5.18
C TYR A 8 -5.04 16.54 5.11
N HIS A 9 -5.36 15.86 4.03
CA HIS A 9 -6.63 15.13 3.90
C HIS A 9 -6.82 14.20 5.10
N ASN A 10 -8.05 14.11 5.59
CA ASN A 10 -8.37 13.16 6.64
C ASN A 10 -7.97 11.74 6.19
N PRO A 11 -7.27 10.96 7.03
CA PRO A 11 -6.91 9.59 6.71
C PRO A 11 -8.15 8.76 6.40
N VAL A 12 -8.02 7.87 5.41
CA VAL A 12 -9.13 7.00 5.00
C VAL A 12 -9.50 6.04 6.14
N LEU A 13 -10.80 5.93 6.43
CA LEU A 13 -11.32 5.04 7.49
C LEU A 13 -10.60 5.22 8.84
N LEU A 14 -10.23 6.45 9.21
CA LEU A 14 -9.40 6.75 10.38
C LEU A 14 -9.87 6.04 11.64
N MET A 15 -11.11 6.32 12.07
CA MET A 15 -11.63 5.77 13.33
C MET A 15 -11.79 4.26 13.26
N PRO A 16 -12.44 3.67 12.24
CA PRO A 16 -12.59 2.21 12.15
C PRO A 16 -11.25 1.46 12.14
N THR A 17 -10.21 2.03 11.51
CA THR A 17 -8.90 1.40 11.40
C THR A 17 -8.19 1.36 12.74
N VAL A 18 -8.23 2.46 13.49
CA VAL A 18 -7.62 2.55 14.83
C VAL A 18 -8.45 1.78 15.87
N ASP A 19 -9.78 1.79 15.77
CA ASP A 19 -10.67 0.96 16.61
C ASP A 19 -10.39 -0.54 16.42
N GLY A 20 -10.08 -0.94 15.19
CA GLY A 20 -9.69 -2.31 14.85
C GLY A 20 -8.50 -2.83 15.64
N LEU A 21 -7.59 -1.97 16.05
CA LEU A 21 -6.42 -2.33 16.87
C LEU A 21 -6.77 -2.71 18.32
N ALA A 22 -7.94 -2.30 18.84
CA ALA A 22 -8.34 -2.49 20.23
C ALA A 22 -7.22 -2.05 21.22
N ILE A 23 -6.81 -0.77 21.09
CA ILE A 23 -5.62 -0.23 21.75
C ILE A 23 -5.67 -0.38 23.27
N LYS A 24 -4.60 -0.99 23.81
CA LYS A 24 -4.29 -1.02 25.25
C LYS A 24 -3.38 0.16 25.57
N PRO A 25 -3.60 0.93 26.65
CA PRO A 25 -2.81 2.13 26.95
C PRO A 25 -1.29 1.90 27.02
N ASP A 26 -0.86 0.78 27.56
CA ASP A 26 0.57 0.46 27.72
C ASP A 26 1.11 -0.48 26.62
N GLY A 27 0.34 -0.68 25.53
CA GLY A 27 0.69 -1.56 24.43
C GLY A 27 1.74 -0.98 23.48
N VAL A 28 2.30 -1.86 22.65
CA VAL A 28 3.23 -1.50 21.57
C VAL A 28 2.51 -1.68 20.24
N TYR A 29 2.46 -0.63 19.44
CA TYR A 29 1.77 -0.61 18.15
C TYR A 29 2.70 -0.22 17.01
N VAL A 30 2.32 -0.63 15.83
CA VAL A 30 3.06 -0.30 14.60
C VAL A 30 2.10 0.31 13.57
N ASP A 31 2.54 1.38 12.92
CA ASP A 31 1.94 1.92 11.70
C ASP A 31 2.94 1.71 10.57
N VAL A 32 2.65 0.82 9.63
CA VAL A 32 3.62 0.47 8.58
C VAL A 32 3.55 1.40 7.35
N THR A 33 2.65 2.38 7.37
CA THR A 33 2.37 3.32 6.27
C THR A 33 2.12 4.71 6.83
N PHE A 34 3.14 5.31 7.43
CA PHE A 34 3.03 6.54 8.22
C PHE A 34 2.47 7.73 7.41
N GLY A 35 3.01 7.99 6.21
CA GLY A 35 2.59 9.07 5.33
C GLY A 35 2.51 10.44 6.02
N GLY A 36 1.31 11.01 6.06
CA GLY A 36 1.03 12.27 6.77
C GLY A 36 0.87 12.12 8.29
N GLY A 37 0.97 10.90 8.84
CA GLY A 37 0.90 10.62 10.28
C GLY A 37 -0.51 10.70 10.90
N GLY A 38 -1.56 10.68 10.09
CA GLY A 38 -2.93 10.83 10.62
C GLY A 38 -3.38 9.67 11.50
N HIS A 39 -3.19 8.43 11.06
CA HIS A 39 -3.43 7.22 11.85
C HIS A 39 -2.53 7.16 13.10
N ALA A 40 -1.24 7.47 12.92
CA ALA A 40 -0.26 7.50 14.01
C ALA A 40 -0.65 8.48 15.13
N ARG A 41 -1.10 9.69 14.77
CA ARG A 41 -1.60 10.67 15.76
C ARG A 41 -2.80 10.17 16.53
N GLU A 42 -3.73 9.49 15.87
CA GLU A 42 -4.90 8.93 16.54
C GLU A 42 -4.54 7.75 17.47
N ILE A 43 -3.58 6.91 17.08
CA ILE A 43 -3.03 5.85 17.96
C ILE A 43 -2.41 6.48 19.20
N LEU A 44 -1.55 7.50 19.05
CA LEU A 44 -0.88 8.17 20.16
C LEU A 44 -1.83 8.81 21.16
N LYS A 45 -2.98 9.35 20.71
CA LYS A 45 -4.03 9.88 21.61
C LYS A 45 -4.61 8.82 22.54
N ARG A 46 -4.64 7.56 22.11
CA ARG A 46 -5.20 6.44 22.88
C ARG A 46 -4.15 5.71 23.73
N LEU A 47 -2.86 5.94 23.48
CA LEU A 47 -1.77 5.36 24.26
C LEU A 47 -1.56 6.12 25.56
N GLY A 48 -1.29 5.36 26.63
CA GLY A 48 -0.81 5.86 27.91
C GLY A 48 0.68 6.19 27.88
N PRO A 49 1.24 6.67 29.00
CA PRO A 49 2.64 7.10 29.08
C PRO A 49 3.69 5.99 28.79
N LYS A 50 3.31 4.73 29.00
CA LYS A 50 4.19 3.57 28.76
C LYS A 50 4.00 2.96 27.37
N GLY A 51 2.92 3.31 26.67
CA GLY A 51 2.66 2.82 25.33
C GLY A 51 3.73 3.27 24.34
N LYS A 52 3.89 2.54 23.26
CA LYS A 52 4.87 2.85 22.19
C LYS A 52 4.24 2.70 20.82
N LEU A 53 4.64 3.58 19.90
CA LEU A 53 4.28 3.53 18.49
C LEU A 53 5.55 3.59 17.65
N ILE A 54 5.77 2.58 16.84
CA ILE A 54 6.81 2.54 15.82
C ILE A 54 6.13 2.70 14.46
N ALA A 55 6.51 3.72 13.71
CA ALA A 55 5.97 3.94 12.38
C ALA A 55 7.03 3.72 11.31
N PHE A 56 6.58 3.29 10.13
CA PHE A 56 7.43 3.07 8.95
C PHE A 56 6.96 3.90 7.80
N ASP A 57 7.91 4.45 7.05
CA ASP A 57 7.68 4.96 5.71
C ASP A 57 8.98 4.91 4.91
N GLN A 58 8.93 4.39 3.68
CA GLN A 58 10.09 4.38 2.80
C GLN A 58 10.30 5.70 2.07
N ASP A 59 9.25 6.54 2.00
CA ASP A 59 9.33 7.86 1.38
C ASP A 59 9.99 8.85 2.32
N LYS A 60 11.07 9.48 1.87
CA LYS A 60 11.78 10.50 2.67
C LYS A 60 10.93 11.73 2.95
N ASP A 61 9.99 12.04 2.07
CA ASP A 61 9.09 13.18 2.27
C ASP A 61 8.19 13.00 3.52
N ALA A 62 7.92 11.75 3.92
CA ALA A 62 7.18 11.45 5.14
C ALA A 62 7.91 11.86 6.44
N LEU A 63 9.24 12.01 6.41
CA LEU A 63 10.02 12.45 7.56
C LEU A 63 9.66 13.87 8.04
N GLU A 64 9.19 14.72 7.14
CA GLU A 64 8.73 16.07 7.48
C GLU A 64 7.50 16.08 8.39
N ASN A 65 6.76 14.97 8.43
CA ASN A 65 5.55 14.79 9.23
C ASN A 65 5.80 14.19 10.60
N THR A 66 7.06 13.95 10.96
CA THR A 66 7.43 13.31 12.24
C THR A 66 6.70 13.94 13.42
N ILE A 67 6.47 13.14 14.47
CA ILE A 67 5.69 13.55 15.64
C ILE A 67 6.64 13.71 16.82
N ASP A 68 6.63 14.87 17.45
CA ASP A 68 7.39 15.13 18.69
C ASP A 68 6.65 14.53 19.90
N ASP A 69 6.87 13.24 20.12
CA ASP A 69 6.31 12.47 21.24
C ASP A 69 7.31 11.38 21.64
N SER A 70 7.67 11.31 22.91
CA SER A 70 8.64 10.34 23.45
C SER A 70 8.21 8.87 23.32
N ARG A 71 6.95 8.63 22.98
CA ARG A 71 6.39 7.30 22.72
C ARG A 71 6.47 6.88 21.26
N PHE A 72 6.85 7.81 20.37
CA PHE A 72 6.85 7.66 18.93
C PHE A 72 8.26 7.50 18.35
N VAL A 73 8.41 6.59 17.40
CA VAL A 73 9.62 6.42 16.59
C VAL A 73 9.21 6.27 15.14
N LEU A 74 9.80 7.09 14.24
CA LEU A 74 9.65 6.95 12.80
C LEU A 74 10.90 6.28 12.21
N VAL A 75 10.67 5.20 11.47
CA VAL A 75 11.69 4.42 10.76
C VAL A 75 11.55 4.70 9.26
N ASN A 76 12.53 5.39 8.67
CA ASN A 76 12.53 5.65 7.22
C ASN A 76 13.06 4.42 6.46
N GLU A 77 12.21 3.42 6.35
CA GLU A 77 12.51 2.15 5.69
C GLU A 77 11.23 1.47 5.21
N ASN A 78 11.41 0.55 4.26
CA ASN A 78 10.30 -0.26 3.78
C ASN A 78 9.84 -1.25 4.86
N PHE A 79 8.53 -1.36 5.05
CA PHE A 79 7.92 -2.25 6.05
C PHE A 79 8.15 -3.75 5.78
N ARG A 80 8.73 -4.13 4.64
CA ARG A 80 9.25 -5.48 4.39
C ARG A 80 10.32 -5.89 5.40
N PHE A 81 10.91 -4.93 6.11
CA PHE A 81 11.92 -5.16 7.14
C PHE A 81 11.37 -5.04 8.56
N LEU A 82 10.04 -5.15 8.73
CA LEU A 82 9.32 -4.96 10.00
C LEU A 82 10.03 -5.64 11.18
N LYS A 83 10.25 -6.95 11.11
CA LYS A 83 10.83 -7.75 12.20
C LYS A 83 12.24 -7.30 12.59
N ARG A 84 13.05 -6.90 11.60
CA ARG A 84 14.42 -6.42 11.81
C ARG A 84 14.43 -5.13 12.62
N PHE A 85 13.61 -4.15 12.22
CA PHE A 85 13.58 -2.84 12.86
C PHE A 85 12.86 -2.86 14.21
N LEU A 86 11.83 -3.67 14.38
CA LEU A 86 11.25 -3.89 15.71
C LEU A 86 12.29 -4.42 16.71
N ARG A 87 13.09 -5.40 16.31
CA ARG A 87 14.19 -5.90 17.16
C ARG A 87 15.25 -4.85 17.46
N PHE A 88 15.61 -4.05 16.46
CA PHE A 88 16.55 -2.93 16.63
C PHE A 88 16.07 -1.93 17.70
N HIS A 89 14.77 -1.65 17.75
CA HIS A 89 14.14 -0.79 18.74
C HIS A 89 13.75 -1.53 20.04
N GLY A 90 14.24 -2.76 20.25
CA GLY A 90 14.05 -3.51 21.52
C GLY A 90 12.70 -4.23 21.63
N HIS A 91 11.92 -4.34 20.53
CA HIS A 91 10.63 -5.01 20.54
C HIS A 91 10.69 -6.34 19.77
N LYS A 92 10.33 -7.43 20.44
CA LYS A 92 10.21 -8.75 19.81
C LYS A 92 8.78 -9.02 19.37
N GLU A 93 7.81 -8.49 20.12
CA GLU A 93 6.39 -8.68 19.89
C GLU A 93 5.64 -7.36 20.10
N VAL A 94 4.51 -7.21 19.38
CA VAL A 94 3.66 -6.02 19.42
C VAL A 94 2.20 -6.39 19.63
N ASP A 95 1.41 -5.45 20.18
CA ASP A 95 -0.01 -5.64 20.48
C ASP A 95 -0.90 -5.41 19.26
N GLY A 96 -0.45 -4.62 18.28
CA GLY A 96 -1.18 -4.41 17.04
C GLY A 96 -0.36 -3.75 15.96
N ILE A 97 -0.79 -3.99 14.71
CA ILE A 97 -0.17 -3.44 13.50
C ILE A 97 -1.27 -2.87 12.62
N LEU A 98 -1.04 -1.64 12.14
CA LEU A 98 -1.87 -0.93 11.18
C LEU A 98 -1.11 -0.78 9.87
N GLY A 99 -1.80 -0.89 8.75
CA GLY A 99 -1.28 -0.54 7.43
C GLY A 99 -2.39 0.02 6.54
N ASP A 100 -2.08 1.13 5.86
CA ASP A 100 -2.91 1.77 4.85
C ASP A 100 -2.15 1.69 3.52
N PHE A 101 -2.38 0.62 2.75
CA PHE A 101 -1.57 0.29 1.58
C PHE A 101 -1.82 1.25 0.41
N GLY A 102 -0.89 1.27 -0.52
CA GLY A 102 -0.96 2.08 -1.74
C GLY A 102 -0.13 3.37 -1.63
N VAL A 103 -0.53 4.36 -2.42
CA VAL A 103 0.18 5.64 -2.56
C VAL A 103 -0.38 6.67 -1.59
N SER A 104 0.50 7.45 -0.97
CA SER A 104 0.07 8.57 -0.13
C SER A 104 -0.58 9.67 -0.96
N SER A 105 -1.42 10.50 -0.32
CA SER A 105 -1.99 11.68 -0.99
C SER A 105 -0.90 12.62 -1.52
N HIS A 106 0.18 12.80 -0.78
CA HIS A 106 1.33 13.59 -1.19
C HIS A 106 1.94 13.07 -2.51
N GLN A 107 2.20 11.77 -2.62
CA GLN A 107 2.74 11.17 -3.84
C GLN A 107 1.84 11.38 -5.06
N PHE A 108 0.51 11.39 -4.88
CA PHE A 108 -0.42 11.68 -5.97
C PHE A 108 -0.49 13.17 -6.35
N ASP A 109 -0.24 14.07 -5.42
CA ASP A 109 -0.42 15.51 -5.63
C ASP A 109 0.86 16.19 -6.13
N VAL A 110 2.03 15.57 -5.90
CA VAL A 110 3.31 16.02 -6.44
C VAL A 110 3.49 15.46 -7.85
N ALA A 111 3.40 16.34 -8.85
CA ALA A 111 3.40 15.96 -10.26
C ALA A 111 4.68 15.18 -10.64
N GLU A 112 5.84 15.63 -10.16
CA GLU A 112 7.16 15.09 -10.48
C GLU A 112 7.35 13.63 -10.04
N ARG A 113 6.53 13.15 -9.10
CA ARG A 113 6.56 11.76 -8.63
C ARG A 113 5.96 10.76 -9.64
N GLY A 114 5.23 11.22 -10.66
CA GLY A 114 4.70 10.40 -11.76
C GLY A 114 3.57 9.43 -11.41
N PHE A 115 2.98 9.49 -10.20
CA PHE A 115 1.88 8.59 -9.79
C PHE A 115 0.52 8.95 -10.37
N SER A 116 0.32 10.21 -10.76
CA SER A 116 -0.99 10.72 -11.19
C SER A 116 -1.13 10.76 -12.71
N THR A 117 -2.27 10.28 -13.20
CA THR A 117 -2.64 10.43 -14.62
C THR A 117 -3.14 11.82 -15.00
N ARG A 118 -3.18 12.76 -14.04
CA ARG A 118 -3.69 14.14 -14.22
C ARG A 118 -2.63 15.14 -14.66
N PHE A 119 -1.37 14.84 -14.39
CA PHE A 119 -0.25 15.72 -14.66
C PHE A 119 0.67 15.08 -15.68
N GLU A 120 1.27 15.90 -16.53
CA GLU A 120 2.42 15.48 -17.29
C GLU A 120 3.62 15.40 -16.36
N ALA A 121 4.29 14.25 -16.37
CA ALA A 121 5.43 13.96 -15.50
C ALA A 121 6.36 12.95 -16.15
N GLU A 122 7.58 12.85 -15.66
CA GLU A 122 8.48 11.75 -15.98
C GLU A 122 7.92 10.42 -15.46
N LEU A 123 8.30 9.32 -16.10
CA LEU A 123 7.90 7.96 -15.68
C LEU A 123 8.78 7.51 -14.49
N ASP A 124 8.49 8.08 -13.31
CA ASP A 124 9.20 7.74 -12.06
C ASP A 124 8.48 6.64 -11.28
N MET A 125 7.40 6.93 -10.59
CA MET A 125 6.57 6.05 -9.76
C MET A 125 7.31 5.34 -8.60
N ARG A 126 8.49 5.79 -8.21
CA ARG A 126 9.22 5.21 -7.06
C ARG A 126 8.66 5.76 -5.74
N MET A 127 8.29 4.89 -4.84
CA MET A 127 7.95 5.28 -3.46
C MET A 127 9.23 5.61 -2.68
N ASP A 128 10.27 4.77 -2.83
CA ASP A 128 11.63 5.09 -2.38
C ASP A 128 12.40 5.81 -3.50
N GLN A 129 12.60 7.12 -3.36
CA GLN A 129 13.34 7.95 -4.31
C GLN A 129 14.83 7.58 -4.42
N GLY A 130 15.36 6.82 -3.47
CA GLY A 130 16.73 6.29 -3.51
C GLY A 130 16.89 5.06 -4.39
N SER A 131 15.80 4.41 -4.81
CA SER A 131 15.85 3.27 -5.74
C SER A 131 16.36 3.72 -7.12
N ALA A 132 17.12 2.88 -7.78
CA ALA A 132 17.57 3.12 -9.15
C ALA A 132 16.52 2.71 -10.20
N PHE A 133 15.57 1.82 -9.83
CA PHE A 133 14.56 1.24 -10.73
C PHE A 133 13.26 2.03 -10.69
N SER A 134 12.80 2.50 -11.84
CA SER A 134 11.67 3.42 -12.01
C SER A 134 10.66 2.91 -13.05
N ALA A 135 9.56 3.64 -13.23
CA ALA A 135 8.59 3.37 -14.29
C ALA A 135 9.20 3.48 -15.70
N TYR A 136 10.21 4.36 -15.86
CA TYR A 136 10.97 4.44 -17.10
C TYR A 136 11.61 3.11 -17.44
N ASP A 137 12.23 2.42 -16.48
CA ASP A 137 12.90 1.15 -16.69
C ASP A 137 11.92 0.04 -17.07
N VAL A 138 10.76 -0.02 -16.42
CA VAL A 138 9.70 -0.97 -16.78
C VAL A 138 9.25 -0.75 -18.23
N VAL A 139 8.98 0.50 -18.61
CA VAL A 139 8.43 0.82 -19.94
C VAL A 139 9.48 0.65 -21.04
N ASN A 140 10.75 1.03 -20.78
CA ASN A 140 11.75 1.09 -21.85
C ASN A 140 12.70 -0.12 -21.89
N ASN A 141 12.90 -0.84 -20.76
CA ASN A 141 13.92 -1.88 -20.68
C ASN A 141 13.34 -3.31 -20.61
N TYR A 142 12.07 -3.49 -20.19
CA TYR A 142 11.43 -4.82 -20.18
C TYR A 142 11.17 -5.32 -21.60
N ASP A 143 11.32 -6.63 -21.83
CA ASP A 143 10.90 -7.23 -23.10
C ASP A 143 9.36 -7.27 -23.23
N GLU A 144 8.86 -7.59 -24.44
CA GLU A 144 7.42 -7.62 -24.72
C GLU A 144 6.67 -8.59 -23.79
N SER A 145 7.29 -9.72 -23.46
CA SER A 145 6.65 -10.75 -22.62
C SER A 145 6.56 -10.32 -21.16
N GLN A 146 7.61 -9.66 -20.65
CA GLN A 146 7.63 -9.08 -19.30
C GLN A 146 6.59 -7.97 -19.18
N LEU A 147 6.55 -7.03 -20.12
CA LEU A 147 5.54 -5.97 -20.16
C LEU A 147 4.12 -6.53 -20.23
N ALA A 148 3.87 -7.53 -21.10
CA ALA A 148 2.57 -8.17 -21.19
C ALA A 148 2.18 -8.85 -19.88
N SER A 149 3.12 -9.47 -19.18
CA SER A 149 2.91 -10.11 -17.89
C SER A 149 2.53 -9.09 -16.81
N VAL A 150 3.29 -7.99 -16.70
CA VAL A 150 3.02 -6.88 -15.77
C VAL A 150 1.62 -6.30 -16.00
N LEU A 151 1.31 -5.93 -17.24
CA LEU A 151 0.02 -5.35 -17.60
C LEU A 151 -1.15 -6.33 -17.37
N PHE A 152 -0.94 -7.62 -17.55
CA PHE A 152 -1.97 -8.64 -17.30
C PHE A 152 -2.15 -8.91 -15.81
N GLN A 153 -1.08 -9.21 -15.09
CA GLN A 153 -1.14 -9.63 -13.69
C GLN A 153 -1.53 -8.50 -12.75
N TYR A 154 -0.95 -7.30 -12.95
CA TYR A 154 -1.11 -6.18 -12.03
C TYR A 154 -2.13 -5.14 -12.52
N GLY A 155 -2.33 -5.03 -13.82
CA GLY A 155 -3.34 -4.16 -14.42
C GLY A 155 -4.68 -4.84 -14.70
N GLU A 156 -4.74 -6.17 -14.64
CA GLU A 156 -5.91 -6.98 -15.04
C GLU A 156 -6.40 -6.63 -16.46
N LEU A 157 -5.45 -6.27 -17.37
CA LEU A 157 -5.70 -5.80 -18.73
C LEU A 157 -5.70 -6.97 -19.72
N ARG A 158 -6.88 -7.29 -20.28
CA ARG A 158 -7.02 -8.40 -21.25
C ARG A 158 -6.21 -8.21 -22.54
N ALA A 159 -6.02 -6.96 -22.97
CA ALA A 159 -5.26 -6.62 -24.17
C ALA A 159 -3.75 -6.47 -23.93
N SER A 160 -3.23 -6.93 -22.78
CA SER A 160 -1.84 -6.74 -22.32
C SER A 160 -0.78 -7.05 -23.36
N LYS A 161 -0.90 -8.17 -24.09
CA LYS A 161 0.04 -8.54 -25.19
C LYS A 161 0.09 -7.50 -26.31
N ALA A 162 -1.08 -7.03 -26.75
CA ALA A 162 -1.15 -6.02 -27.80
C ALA A 162 -0.66 -4.65 -27.31
N MET A 163 -0.91 -4.31 -26.04
CA MET A 163 -0.39 -3.09 -25.40
C MET A 163 1.14 -3.15 -25.28
N ALA A 164 1.70 -4.26 -24.80
CA ALA A 164 3.14 -4.45 -24.67
C ALA A 164 3.85 -4.30 -26.03
N ARG A 165 3.31 -4.93 -27.09
CA ARG A 165 3.86 -4.79 -28.43
C ARG A 165 3.93 -3.33 -28.88
N VAL A 166 2.88 -2.55 -28.67
CA VAL A 166 2.83 -1.13 -29.06
C VAL A 166 3.83 -0.29 -28.29
N ILE A 167 4.04 -0.58 -27.00
CA ILE A 167 5.10 0.06 -26.20
C ILE A 167 6.47 -0.26 -26.82
N CYS A 168 6.75 -1.53 -27.11
CA CYS A 168 8.00 -1.94 -27.71
C CYS A 168 8.25 -1.27 -29.10
N GLU A 169 7.26 -1.28 -29.98
CA GLU A 169 7.31 -0.62 -31.29
C GLU A 169 7.54 0.90 -31.19
N ALA A 170 6.92 1.56 -30.20
CA ALA A 170 7.08 3.00 -30.00
C ALA A 170 8.47 3.36 -29.49
N ARG A 171 8.97 2.66 -28.47
CA ARG A 171 10.27 2.95 -27.86
C ARG A 171 11.47 2.62 -28.73
N GLU A 172 11.33 1.74 -29.75
CA GLU A 172 12.36 1.52 -30.78
C GLU A 172 12.65 2.79 -31.57
N LYS A 173 11.68 3.70 -31.71
CA LYS A 173 11.83 4.97 -32.41
C LYS A 173 12.40 6.05 -31.50
N GLU A 174 11.81 6.18 -30.34
CA GLU A 174 12.21 7.13 -29.30
C GLU A 174 11.78 6.60 -27.91
N PRO A 175 12.66 6.66 -26.89
CA PRO A 175 12.29 6.25 -25.54
C PRO A 175 11.05 7.01 -25.01
N ILE A 176 10.15 6.27 -24.37
CA ILE A 176 8.95 6.84 -23.73
C ILE A 176 9.37 7.37 -22.35
N LYS A 177 9.43 8.69 -22.19
CA LYS A 177 9.95 9.35 -20.99
C LYS A 177 8.88 9.89 -20.07
N THR A 178 7.73 10.30 -20.66
CA THR A 178 6.70 11.00 -19.91
C THR A 178 5.38 10.25 -19.90
N SER A 179 4.54 10.62 -18.95
CA SER A 179 3.17 10.12 -18.81
C SER A 179 2.32 10.39 -20.05
N GLU A 180 2.49 11.55 -20.70
CA GLU A 180 1.75 11.89 -21.91
C GLU A 180 2.20 11.04 -23.10
N GLN A 181 3.53 10.83 -23.28
CA GLN A 181 4.03 9.93 -24.32
C GLN A 181 3.51 8.49 -24.14
N LEU A 182 3.44 8.00 -22.89
CA LEU A 182 2.86 6.68 -22.62
C LEU A 182 1.36 6.65 -22.97
N LYS A 183 0.62 7.68 -22.60
CA LYS A 183 -0.80 7.82 -22.91
C LYS A 183 -1.04 7.88 -24.43
N GLU A 184 -0.29 8.68 -25.16
CA GLU A 184 -0.36 8.74 -26.63
C GLU A 184 -0.08 7.37 -27.27
N THR A 185 0.98 6.70 -26.82
CA THR A 185 1.33 5.34 -27.25
C THR A 185 0.17 4.37 -27.04
N MET A 186 -0.58 4.50 -25.94
CA MET A 186 -1.73 3.66 -25.62
C MET A 186 -3.03 4.09 -26.29
N GLY A 187 -3.08 5.21 -27.03
CA GLY A 187 -4.29 5.85 -27.53
C GLY A 187 -5.34 4.92 -28.14
N ARG A 188 -4.94 3.94 -28.96
CA ARG A 188 -5.88 2.97 -29.58
C ARG A 188 -6.60 2.05 -28.57
N PHE A 189 -6.07 1.92 -27.34
CA PHE A 189 -6.66 1.12 -26.26
C PHE A 189 -7.47 1.98 -25.29
N LEU A 190 -7.53 3.30 -25.49
CA LEU A 190 -8.14 4.28 -24.60
C LEU A 190 -9.44 4.86 -25.18
N PRO A 191 -10.54 4.06 -25.27
CA PRO A 191 -11.82 4.60 -25.72
C PRO A 191 -12.31 5.67 -24.74
N LYS A 192 -12.84 6.79 -25.24
CA LYS A 192 -13.24 7.99 -24.45
C LYS A 192 -14.02 7.67 -23.18
N HIS A 193 -14.97 6.72 -23.24
CA HIS A 193 -15.82 6.35 -22.10
C HIS A 193 -15.11 5.52 -21.01
N ARG A 194 -13.89 5.00 -21.27
CA ARG A 194 -13.12 4.16 -20.34
C ARG A 194 -11.66 4.59 -20.20
N GLU A 195 -11.25 5.69 -20.82
CA GLU A 195 -9.89 6.19 -20.84
C GLU A 195 -9.27 6.24 -19.44
N HIS A 196 -9.91 6.98 -18.52
CA HIS A 196 -9.41 7.11 -17.15
C HIS A 196 -9.26 5.75 -16.41
N LYS A 197 -10.20 4.83 -16.66
CA LYS A 197 -10.13 3.51 -16.02
C LYS A 197 -8.95 2.70 -16.54
N ILE A 198 -8.74 2.68 -17.85
CA ILE A 198 -7.66 1.89 -18.46
C ILE A 198 -6.30 2.50 -18.12
N LEU A 199 -6.18 3.83 -18.17
CA LEU A 199 -4.95 4.52 -17.72
C LEU A 199 -4.64 4.20 -16.26
N ALA A 200 -5.61 4.28 -15.35
CA ALA A 200 -5.42 3.91 -13.95
C ALA A 200 -4.94 2.46 -13.79
N GLN A 201 -5.44 1.52 -14.61
CA GLN A 201 -4.99 0.13 -14.60
C GLN A 201 -3.55 -0.03 -15.12
N ILE A 202 -3.15 0.72 -16.17
CA ILE A 202 -1.78 0.73 -16.69
C ILE A 202 -0.82 1.27 -15.63
N TYR A 203 -1.17 2.42 -15.02
CA TYR A 203 -0.36 3.03 -13.97
C TYR A 203 -0.26 2.14 -12.74
N GLN A 204 -1.36 1.54 -12.30
CA GLN A 204 -1.34 0.55 -11.22
C GLN A 204 -0.38 -0.60 -11.53
N ALA A 205 -0.40 -1.13 -12.75
CA ALA A 205 0.46 -2.24 -13.13
C ALA A 205 1.94 -1.88 -13.04
N ILE A 206 2.32 -0.74 -13.61
CA ILE A 206 3.70 -0.25 -13.62
C ILE A 206 4.15 0.07 -12.18
N ARG A 207 3.32 0.75 -11.39
CA ARG A 207 3.60 1.12 -10.01
C ARG A 207 3.85 -0.08 -9.12
N ILE A 208 2.98 -1.09 -9.23
CA ILE A 208 3.13 -2.36 -8.47
C ILE A 208 4.47 -3.02 -8.79
N GLU A 209 4.86 -3.02 -10.07
CA GLU A 209 6.12 -3.60 -10.51
C GLU A 209 7.32 -2.82 -9.97
N VAL A 210 7.33 -1.48 -10.13
CA VAL A 210 8.41 -0.59 -9.67
C VAL A 210 8.67 -0.76 -8.17
N ASN A 211 7.60 -0.83 -7.38
CA ASN A 211 7.69 -0.84 -5.92
C ASN A 211 7.59 -2.25 -5.31
N GLN A 212 7.45 -3.30 -6.13
CA GLN A 212 7.25 -4.69 -5.69
C GLN A 212 6.12 -4.84 -4.67
N GLU A 213 5.05 -4.05 -4.81
CA GLU A 213 4.04 -3.83 -3.76
C GLU A 213 3.44 -5.13 -3.23
N LEU A 214 3.09 -6.08 -4.12
CA LEU A 214 2.47 -7.35 -3.71
C LEU A 214 3.45 -8.27 -2.98
N GLU A 215 4.72 -8.30 -3.40
CA GLU A 215 5.75 -9.10 -2.72
C GLU A 215 6.07 -8.51 -1.35
N VAL A 216 6.20 -7.18 -1.26
CA VAL A 216 6.39 -6.47 0.01
C VAL A 216 5.24 -6.76 0.98
N ILE A 217 3.98 -6.76 0.50
CA ILE A 217 2.81 -7.12 1.32
C ILE A 217 2.90 -8.57 1.81
N LYS A 218 3.31 -9.52 0.96
CA LYS A 218 3.48 -10.93 1.38
C LYS A 218 4.54 -11.09 2.47
N GLU A 219 5.73 -10.51 2.25
CA GLU A 219 6.82 -10.53 3.22
C GLU A 219 6.42 -9.88 4.56
N PHE A 220 5.71 -8.76 4.47
CA PHE A 220 5.17 -8.07 5.64
C PHE A 220 4.16 -8.92 6.41
N LEU A 221 3.17 -9.52 5.73
CA LEU A 221 2.12 -10.31 6.38
C LEU A 221 2.70 -11.52 7.13
N GLN A 222 3.73 -12.17 6.57
CA GLN A 222 4.43 -13.27 7.25
C GLN A 222 5.11 -12.76 8.52
N GLN A 223 5.85 -11.65 8.43
CA GLN A 223 6.51 -11.07 9.59
C GLN A 223 5.52 -10.53 10.63
N ALA A 224 4.41 -9.94 10.18
CA ALA A 224 3.35 -9.45 11.08
C ALA A 224 2.79 -10.59 11.94
N LEU A 225 2.55 -11.76 11.34
CA LEU A 225 2.11 -12.93 12.08
C LEU A 225 3.13 -13.38 13.14
N GLU A 226 4.43 -13.31 12.81
CA GLU A 226 5.49 -13.69 13.75
C GLU A 226 5.59 -12.74 14.94
N VAL A 227 5.49 -11.42 14.69
CA VAL A 227 5.72 -10.40 15.73
C VAL A 227 4.46 -9.98 16.49
N LEU A 228 3.27 -10.32 16.04
CA LEU A 228 2.04 -10.09 16.81
C LEU A 228 2.00 -11.01 18.03
N LYS A 229 1.65 -10.46 19.19
CA LYS A 229 1.30 -11.25 20.38
C LYS A 229 0.03 -12.06 20.15
N PRO A 230 -0.21 -13.15 20.90
CA PRO A 230 -1.53 -13.75 21.00
C PRO A 230 -2.58 -12.68 21.30
N ASP A 231 -3.75 -12.74 20.68
CA ASP A 231 -4.78 -11.70 20.69
C ASP A 231 -4.41 -10.35 20.07
N GLY A 232 -3.18 -10.18 19.57
CA GLY A 232 -2.73 -8.99 18.84
C GLY A 232 -3.55 -8.77 17.56
N ARG A 233 -3.71 -7.50 17.16
CA ARG A 233 -4.59 -7.09 16.05
C ARG A 233 -3.79 -6.65 14.84
N LEU A 234 -4.28 -7.06 13.67
CA LEU A 234 -3.83 -6.61 12.37
C LEU A 234 -4.97 -5.86 11.69
N SER A 235 -4.80 -4.56 11.42
CA SER A 235 -5.80 -3.66 10.86
C SER A 235 -5.26 -3.07 9.56
N LEU A 236 -5.79 -3.52 8.40
CA LEU A 236 -5.22 -3.23 7.09
C LEU A 236 -6.26 -2.68 6.12
N ILE A 237 -5.91 -1.56 5.46
CA ILE A 237 -6.66 -0.97 4.35
C ILE A 237 -5.98 -1.36 3.04
N SER A 238 -6.79 -1.73 2.04
CA SER A 238 -6.36 -2.00 0.67
C SER A 238 -7.23 -1.24 -0.33
N TYR A 239 -6.69 -0.86 -1.49
CA TYR A 239 -7.38 -0.03 -2.47
C TYR A 239 -7.68 -0.74 -3.79
N HIS A 240 -7.03 -1.85 -4.07
CA HIS A 240 -7.31 -2.64 -5.27
C HIS A 240 -7.47 -4.14 -4.98
N SER A 241 -8.02 -4.85 -5.98
CA SER A 241 -8.39 -6.27 -5.88
C SER A 241 -7.23 -7.18 -5.51
N LEU A 242 -6.02 -6.87 -5.96
CA LEU A 242 -4.85 -7.72 -5.75
C LEU A 242 -4.39 -7.66 -4.29
N GLU A 243 -4.27 -6.45 -3.71
CA GLU A 243 -3.98 -6.27 -2.28
C GLU A 243 -5.04 -6.94 -1.40
N ASP A 244 -6.33 -6.61 -1.65
CA ASP A 244 -7.45 -7.15 -0.88
C ASP A 244 -7.48 -8.68 -0.91
N ARG A 245 -7.14 -9.29 -2.04
CA ARG A 245 -7.08 -10.74 -2.20
C ARG A 245 -5.99 -11.36 -1.33
N LEU A 246 -4.78 -10.78 -1.31
CA LEU A 246 -3.67 -11.24 -0.46
C LEU A 246 -4.02 -11.12 1.02
N VAL A 247 -4.45 -9.93 1.45
CA VAL A 247 -4.82 -9.65 2.86
C VAL A 247 -5.95 -10.58 3.32
N LYS A 248 -7.04 -10.65 2.54
CA LYS A 248 -8.20 -11.50 2.86
C LYS A 248 -7.80 -12.96 3.02
N ARG A 249 -6.99 -13.47 2.08
CA ARG A 249 -6.60 -14.87 2.05
C ARG A 249 -5.68 -15.21 3.21
N PHE A 250 -4.69 -14.35 3.45
CA PHE A 250 -3.76 -14.53 4.56
C PHE A 250 -4.46 -14.46 5.93
N MET A 251 -5.31 -13.46 6.16
CA MET A 251 -6.08 -13.33 7.43
C MET A 251 -7.03 -14.51 7.67
N ARG A 252 -7.49 -15.18 6.61
CA ARG A 252 -8.42 -16.30 6.71
C ARG A 252 -7.70 -17.65 6.84
N ASN A 253 -6.62 -17.84 6.07
CA ASN A 253 -6.01 -19.16 5.87
C ASN A 253 -4.56 -19.22 6.38
N GLY A 254 -3.93 -18.08 6.70
CA GLY A 254 -2.50 -18.02 7.05
C GLY A 254 -1.55 -18.20 5.87
N MET A 255 -2.07 -18.25 4.63
CA MET A 255 -1.30 -18.51 3.43
C MET A 255 -1.83 -17.72 2.22
N PHE A 256 -0.98 -17.57 1.18
CA PHE A 256 -1.32 -16.82 -0.03
C PHE A 256 -1.89 -17.68 -1.15
N GLU A 257 -1.53 -18.98 -1.19
CA GLU A 257 -1.92 -19.95 -2.22
C GLU A 257 -2.30 -21.27 -1.56
N GLY A 258 -2.95 -22.16 -2.32
CA GLY A 258 -3.39 -23.46 -1.82
C GLY A 258 -4.58 -23.38 -0.86
N GLU A 259 -4.96 -24.48 -0.28
CA GLU A 259 -5.96 -24.59 0.79
C GLU A 259 -5.26 -25.14 2.04
N PRO A 260 -5.61 -24.64 3.23
CA PRO A 260 -5.03 -25.14 4.46
C PRO A 260 -5.39 -26.60 4.68
N GLU A 261 -4.46 -27.35 5.25
CA GLU A 261 -4.67 -28.75 5.58
C GLU A 261 -5.79 -28.93 6.60
N LYS A 262 -6.61 -29.95 6.39
CA LYS A 262 -7.67 -30.32 7.32
C LYS A 262 -7.23 -31.52 8.15
N ASP A 263 -7.53 -31.48 9.44
CA ASP A 263 -7.36 -32.63 10.30
C ASP A 263 -8.35 -33.78 9.92
N MET A 264 -8.24 -34.94 10.57
CA MET A 264 -9.13 -36.07 10.34
C MET A 264 -10.62 -35.80 10.64
N PHE A 265 -10.92 -34.69 11.30
CA PHE A 265 -12.28 -34.22 11.61
C PHE A 265 -12.73 -33.07 10.69
N GLY A 266 -11.94 -32.74 9.66
CA GLY A 266 -12.22 -31.63 8.73
C GLY A 266 -11.98 -30.24 9.28
N ARG A 267 -11.34 -30.09 10.45
CA ARG A 267 -11.01 -28.81 11.05
C ARG A 267 -9.73 -28.26 10.42
N VAL A 268 -9.70 -26.94 10.28
CA VAL A 268 -8.54 -26.22 9.76
C VAL A 268 -7.92 -25.42 10.91
N GLU A 269 -6.64 -25.63 11.15
CA GLU A 269 -5.88 -24.78 12.05
C GLU A 269 -5.39 -23.55 11.29
N VAL A 270 -5.83 -22.38 11.74
CA VAL A 270 -5.46 -21.08 11.13
C VAL A 270 -4.83 -20.18 12.17
N PRO A 271 -3.78 -19.42 11.80
CA PRO A 271 -3.05 -18.60 12.76
C PRO A 271 -3.78 -17.32 13.15
N MET A 272 -4.81 -16.93 12.39
CA MET A 272 -5.55 -15.68 12.59
C MET A 272 -7.06 -15.89 12.46
N LYS A 273 -7.82 -15.03 13.13
CA LYS A 273 -9.28 -15.00 13.04
C LYS A 273 -9.74 -13.59 12.61
N PRO A 274 -10.49 -13.46 11.48
CA PRO A 274 -11.10 -12.20 11.11
C PRO A 274 -12.00 -11.63 12.21
N VAL A 275 -11.94 -10.31 12.42
CA VAL A 275 -12.77 -9.59 13.38
C VAL A 275 -13.84 -8.79 12.63
N GLY A 276 -15.06 -9.28 12.68
CA GLY A 276 -16.18 -8.68 11.95
C GLY A 276 -16.10 -8.89 10.42
N LYS A 277 -16.88 -8.10 9.71
CA LYS A 277 -16.85 -8.00 8.24
C LYS A 277 -15.86 -6.91 7.83
N PHE A 278 -15.44 -6.92 6.56
CA PHE A 278 -14.69 -5.77 6.02
C PHE A 278 -15.54 -4.49 6.05
N ILE A 279 -14.87 -3.36 6.25
CA ILE A 279 -15.51 -2.03 6.31
C ILE A 279 -15.10 -1.27 5.04
N ILE A 280 -16.03 -0.51 4.48
CA ILE A 280 -15.82 0.39 3.35
C ILE A 280 -16.19 1.82 3.80
N PRO A 281 -15.59 2.85 3.18
CA PRO A 281 -15.96 4.24 3.42
C PRO A 281 -17.46 4.48 3.13
N ASP A 282 -18.08 5.32 3.91
CA ASP A 282 -19.44 5.76 3.65
C ASP A 282 -19.51 6.84 2.55
N ALA A 283 -20.74 7.22 2.19
CA ALA A 283 -20.96 8.20 1.13
C ALA A 283 -20.42 9.60 1.48
N ALA A 284 -20.40 9.95 2.78
CA ALA A 284 -19.90 11.24 3.24
C ALA A 284 -18.37 11.29 3.10
N GLU A 285 -17.67 10.25 3.56
CA GLU A 285 -16.21 10.13 3.42
C GLU A 285 -15.77 10.12 1.94
N ILE A 286 -16.50 9.39 1.08
CA ILE A 286 -16.19 9.36 -0.37
C ILE A 286 -16.42 10.74 -1.01
N LYS A 287 -17.37 11.52 -0.55
CA LYS A 287 -17.64 12.87 -1.04
C LYS A 287 -16.49 13.83 -0.67
N GLU A 288 -15.95 13.72 0.54
CA GLU A 288 -14.82 14.52 1.02
C GLU A 288 -13.51 14.05 0.39
N ASN A 289 -13.30 12.75 0.32
CA ASN A 289 -12.10 12.13 -0.23
C ASN A 289 -12.47 11.04 -1.26
N ASN A 290 -12.53 11.40 -2.54
CA ASN A 290 -12.86 10.45 -3.61
C ASN A 290 -11.84 9.31 -3.75
N ARG A 291 -10.62 9.45 -3.22
CA ARG A 291 -9.59 8.40 -3.20
C ARG A 291 -9.97 7.25 -2.29
N ALA A 292 -10.79 7.51 -1.26
CA ALA A 292 -11.30 6.49 -0.36
C ALA A 292 -12.25 5.48 -1.02
N ARG A 293 -12.84 5.81 -2.18
CA ARG A 293 -13.90 5.02 -2.83
C ARG A 293 -13.62 3.52 -2.94
N SER A 294 -12.38 3.14 -3.20
CA SER A 294 -11.98 1.74 -3.39
C SER A 294 -11.44 1.07 -2.12
N ALA A 295 -11.32 1.83 -1.03
CA ALA A 295 -10.76 1.36 0.22
C ALA A 295 -11.59 0.24 0.84
N LYS A 296 -10.89 -0.75 1.40
CA LYS A 296 -11.46 -1.85 2.18
C LYS A 296 -10.60 -2.11 3.39
N LEU A 297 -11.15 -1.88 4.56
CA LEU A 297 -10.52 -2.21 5.82
C LEU A 297 -10.85 -3.65 6.22
N ARG A 298 -9.81 -4.42 6.55
CA ARG A 298 -9.94 -5.73 7.19
C ARG A 298 -9.19 -5.76 8.51
N VAL A 299 -9.82 -6.37 9.50
CA VAL A 299 -9.23 -6.57 10.82
C VAL A 299 -9.17 -8.06 11.12
N ALA A 300 -8.05 -8.53 11.63
CA ALA A 300 -7.89 -9.87 12.14
C ALA A 300 -7.18 -9.87 13.49
N LYS A 301 -7.38 -10.95 14.24
CA LYS A 301 -6.74 -11.21 15.53
C LYS A 301 -5.86 -12.44 15.40
N LYS A 302 -4.64 -12.42 15.94
CA LYS A 302 -3.78 -13.61 16.08
C LYS A 302 -4.38 -14.54 17.13
N LEU A 303 -4.39 -15.84 16.84
CA LEU A 303 -4.87 -16.89 17.74
C LEU A 303 -3.75 -17.43 18.61
#